data_5110fe5a10056715abd24524de559c45
#
_entry.id   5110fe5a10056715abd24524de559c45
#
_cell.length_a   1.000
_cell.length_b   1.000
_cell.length_c   1.000
_cell.angle_alpha   90.00
_cell.angle_beta   90.00
_cell.angle_gamma   90.00
#
_symmetry.space_group_name_H-M   'P 1'
#
loop_
_entity.id
_entity.type
_entity.pdbx_description
1 polymer ?
#
loop_
_entity_poly.entity_id
_entity_poly.type
_entity_poly.pdbx_seq_one_letter_code
_entity_poly.pdbx_strand_id
1 'polypeptide(L)'
;MKSEDSLIQGAEIIKDLTEDRVHKLLNEHCVGSLGYIAHSTPYVVPVTYYYDEENQAIISYSTEGHKISSLRENPQVSLLVYFREGMNWWRSVLIHGVFEELHQLDAKFHLKKFCEGVRKVLKKQGVEETQFINEFSSKSGSQDMPVVYRIRIQEWTGKCRKV
;
A
#
# COMPACT_ATOMS: atom_id res chain seq x y z
N MET A 1 -4.03 21.72 40.58
CA MET A 1 -5.17 20.92 40.12
C MET A 1 -5.59 21.32 38.69
N LYS A 2 -4.64 21.26 37.74
CA LYS A 2 -4.85 21.51 36.30
C LYS A 2 -4.15 20.52 35.39
N SER A 3 -3.66 19.38 35.90
CA SER A 3 -2.81 18.46 35.13
C SER A 3 -3.48 17.15 34.69
N GLU A 4 -4.63 16.78 35.21
CA GLU A 4 -5.30 15.52 34.84
C GLU A 4 -6.25 15.67 33.66
N ASP A 5 -6.95 16.79 33.51
CA ASP A 5 -7.89 17.02 32.41
C ASP A 5 -7.19 17.24 31.05
N SER A 6 -5.94 17.73 31.05
CA SER A 6 -5.19 17.95 29.80
C SER A 6 -4.62 16.65 29.20
N LEU A 7 -4.36 15.64 30.02
CA LEU A 7 -3.88 14.33 29.58
C LEU A 7 -5.01 13.47 28.97
N ILE A 8 -6.23 13.62 29.49
CA ILE A 8 -7.40 12.91 28.99
C ILE A 8 -7.86 13.49 27.63
N GLN A 9 -7.80 14.81 27.47
CA GLN A 9 -8.08 15.45 26.17
C GLN A 9 -7.10 15.07 25.07
N GLY A 10 -5.82 14.85 25.39
CA GLY A 10 -4.81 14.38 24.44
C GLY A 10 -5.05 12.97 23.91
N ALA A 11 -5.64 12.07 24.69
CA ALA A 11 -5.94 10.70 24.32
C ALA A 11 -7.14 10.58 23.35
N GLU A 12 -8.07 11.54 23.37
CA GLU A 12 -9.25 11.56 22.49
C GLU A 12 -8.97 12.09 21.07
N ILE A 13 -7.80 12.67 20.82
CA ILE A 13 -7.44 13.29 19.54
C ILE A 13 -7.13 12.24 18.47
N ILE A 14 -6.56 11.10 18.84
CA ILE A 14 -6.28 10.00 17.92
C ILE A 14 -7.40 8.97 18.04
N LYS A 15 -8.10 8.75 16.92
CA LYS A 15 -9.25 7.83 16.85
C LYS A 15 -9.02 6.74 15.82
N ASP A 16 -9.74 5.64 15.99
CA ASP A 16 -9.78 4.59 14.99
C ASP A 16 -10.58 5.04 13.76
N LEU A 17 -10.10 4.66 12.59
CA LEU A 17 -10.88 4.76 11.36
C LEU A 17 -11.94 3.66 11.33
N THR A 18 -13.14 3.99 10.86
CA THR A 18 -14.14 2.97 10.51
C THR A 18 -13.66 2.16 9.30
N GLU A 19 -14.20 0.97 9.12
CA GLU A 19 -13.88 0.10 7.98
C GLU A 19 -14.08 0.82 6.64
N ASP A 20 -15.19 1.52 6.45
CA ASP A 20 -15.46 2.30 5.24
C ASP A 20 -14.38 3.36 4.97
N ARG A 21 -13.88 4.00 6.01
CA ARG A 21 -12.82 5.01 5.89
C ARG A 21 -11.45 4.38 5.61
N VAL A 22 -11.20 3.17 6.10
CA VAL A 22 -10.02 2.38 5.74
C VAL A 22 -10.04 2.06 4.24
N HIS A 23 -11.15 1.50 3.74
CA HIS A 23 -11.32 1.21 2.32
C HIS A 23 -11.17 2.46 1.45
N LYS A 24 -11.78 3.56 1.89
CA LYS A 24 -11.67 4.84 1.19
C LYS A 24 -10.22 5.33 1.08
N LEU A 25 -9.46 5.30 2.18
CA LEU A 25 -8.05 5.71 2.17
C LEU A 25 -7.22 4.85 1.22
N LEU A 26 -7.39 3.54 1.26
CA LEU A 26 -6.67 2.61 0.39
C LEU A 26 -7.02 2.80 -1.09
N ASN A 27 -8.28 3.09 -1.41
CA ASN A 27 -8.75 3.32 -2.78
C ASN A 27 -8.36 4.68 -3.37
N GLU A 28 -8.19 5.70 -2.53
CA GLU A 28 -7.86 7.06 -2.97
C GLU A 28 -6.36 7.28 -3.21
N HIS A 29 -5.53 6.37 -2.77
CA HIS A 29 -4.07 6.45 -2.86
C HIS A 29 -3.50 5.25 -3.60
N CYS A 30 -2.27 5.40 -4.09
CA CYS A 30 -1.55 4.35 -4.81
C CYS A 30 -0.08 4.21 -4.41
N VAL A 31 0.36 4.93 -3.39
CA VAL A 31 1.72 4.83 -2.85
C VAL A 31 1.66 4.52 -1.36
N GLY A 32 2.43 3.54 -0.95
CA GLY A 32 2.58 3.15 0.44
C GLY A 32 4.02 2.82 0.78
N SER A 33 4.27 2.58 2.05
CA SER A 33 5.57 2.16 2.57
C SER A 33 5.50 0.69 2.96
N LEU A 34 6.24 -0.14 2.23
CA LEU A 34 6.30 -1.59 2.45
C LEU A 34 7.44 -1.90 3.43
N GLY A 35 7.08 -2.55 4.54
CA GLY A 35 8.01 -3.08 5.52
C GLY A 35 8.23 -4.58 5.30
N TYR A 36 9.48 -5.01 5.29
CA TYR A 36 9.87 -6.43 5.20
C TYR A 36 11.15 -6.69 5.99
N ILE A 37 11.44 -7.95 6.24
CA ILE A 37 12.62 -8.36 7.00
C ILE A 37 13.56 -9.16 6.11
N ALA A 38 14.83 -8.76 6.09
CA ALA A 38 15.91 -9.48 5.43
C ALA A 38 17.06 -9.67 6.41
N HIS A 39 17.49 -10.92 6.62
CA HIS A 39 18.59 -11.25 7.56
C HIS A 39 18.40 -10.59 8.94
N SER A 40 17.21 -10.73 9.51
CA SER A 40 16.80 -10.15 10.80
C SER A 40 16.82 -8.62 10.88
N THR A 41 17.01 -7.92 9.76
CA THR A 41 16.98 -6.47 9.67
C THR A 41 15.68 -6.01 9.01
N PRO A 42 14.92 -5.10 9.65
CA PRO A 42 13.74 -4.52 9.03
C PRO A 42 14.12 -3.49 7.97
N TYR A 43 13.41 -3.55 6.84
CA TYR A 43 13.53 -2.60 5.73
C TYR A 43 12.18 -1.95 5.48
N VAL A 44 12.20 -0.68 5.09
CA VAL A 44 11.00 0.06 4.67
C VAL A 44 11.30 0.75 3.35
N VAL A 45 10.48 0.48 2.33
CA VAL A 45 10.64 1.05 0.99
C VAL A 45 9.31 1.55 0.44
N PRO A 46 9.30 2.63 -0.36
CA PRO A 46 8.09 3.05 -1.04
C PRO A 46 7.71 2.07 -2.13
N VAL A 47 6.42 1.81 -2.28
CA VAL A 47 5.87 1.00 -3.36
C VAL A 47 4.62 1.66 -3.93
N THR A 48 4.42 1.51 -5.24
CA THR A 48 3.13 1.81 -5.86
C THR A 48 2.25 0.57 -5.74
N TYR A 49 1.00 0.76 -5.38
CA TYR A 49 0.07 -0.34 -5.18
C TYR A 49 -1.30 -0.06 -5.80
N TYR A 50 -2.03 -1.12 -6.03
CA TYR A 50 -3.46 -1.14 -6.29
C TYR A 50 -4.17 -1.93 -5.18
N TYR A 51 -5.24 -1.37 -4.64
CA TYR A 51 -6.06 -2.04 -3.64
C TYR A 51 -7.19 -2.81 -4.31
N ASP A 52 -7.14 -4.13 -4.22
CA ASP A 52 -8.21 -5.04 -4.66
C ASP A 52 -9.12 -5.32 -3.46
N GLU A 53 -10.14 -4.48 -3.30
CA GLU A 53 -11.07 -4.55 -2.17
C GLU A 53 -11.86 -5.85 -2.17
N GLU A 54 -12.29 -6.31 -3.34
CA GLU A 54 -13.07 -7.53 -3.51
C GLU A 54 -12.32 -8.77 -2.98
N ASN A 55 -11.03 -8.86 -3.25
CA ASN A 55 -10.18 -9.98 -2.85
C ASN A 55 -9.35 -9.71 -1.60
N GLN A 56 -9.54 -8.56 -0.94
CA GLN A 56 -8.79 -8.18 0.27
C GLN A 56 -7.28 -8.29 0.07
N ALA A 57 -6.78 -7.72 -1.02
CA ALA A 57 -5.39 -7.81 -1.41
C ALA A 57 -4.82 -6.49 -1.92
N ILE A 58 -3.53 -6.33 -1.72
CA ILE A 58 -2.71 -5.27 -2.32
C ILE A 58 -1.94 -5.88 -3.48
N ILE A 59 -2.03 -5.29 -4.66
CA ILE A 59 -1.32 -5.76 -5.85
C ILE A 59 -0.22 -4.77 -6.19
N SER A 60 0.96 -5.28 -6.49
CA SER A 60 2.10 -4.50 -6.90
C SER A 60 3.04 -5.33 -7.80
N TYR A 61 4.11 -4.71 -8.25
CA TYR A 61 5.14 -5.40 -9.02
C TYR A 61 6.50 -4.81 -8.70
N SER A 62 7.52 -5.55 -9.03
CA SER A 62 8.91 -5.13 -8.87
C SER A 62 9.80 -5.83 -9.90
N THR A 63 10.98 -5.30 -10.10
CA THR A 63 12.06 -6.05 -10.74
C THR A 63 12.68 -7.03 -9.76
N GLU A 64 13.35 -8.07 -10.26
CA GLU A 64 14.17 -8.95 -9.43
C GLU A 64 15.19 -8.12 -8.66
N GLY A 65 15.44 -8.48 -7.40
CA GLY A 65 16.39 -7.80 -6.55
C GLY A 65 16.27 -8.20 -5.08
N HIS A 66 16.92 -7.46 -4.22
CA HIS A 66 16.99 -7.71 -2.77
C HIS A 66 15.61 -7.84 -2.12
N LYS A 67 14.70 -6.93 -2.42
CA LYS A 67 13.33 -6.95 -1.88
C LYS A 67 12.61 -8.26 -2.20
N ILE A 68 12.58 -8.64 -3.46
CA ILE A 68 11.87 -9.86 -3.92
C ILE A 68 12.52 -11.13 -3.37
N SER A 69 13.84 -11.22 -3.39
CA SER A 69 14.56 -12.36 -2.77
C SER A 69 14.21 -12.52 -1.29
N SER A 70 14.18 -11.40 -0.57
CA SER A 70 13.88 -11.39 0.87
C SER A 70 12.43 -11.76 1.16
N LEU A 71 11.49 -11.30 0.32
CA LEU A 71 10.06 -11.62 0.45
C LEU A 71 9.76 -13.09 0.15
N ARG A 72 10.52 -13.73 -0.74
CA ARG A 72 10.41 -15.16 -0.99
C ARG A 72 10.87 -16.00 0.21
N GLU A 73 11.88 -15.54 0.95
CA GLU A 73 12.36 -16.20 2.16
C GLU A 73 11.47 -15.93 3.37
N ASN A 74 11.03 -14.69 3.54
CA ASN A 74 10.12 -14.28 4.62
C ASN A 74 8.96 -13.47 4.05
N PRO A 75 7.80 -14.10 3.85
CA PRO A 75 6.66 -13.46 3.19
C PRO A 75 5.84 -12.54 4.10
N GLN A 76 6.13 -12.44 5.39
CA GLN A 76 5.44 -11.54 6.31
C GLN A 76 5.82 -10.09 6.02
N VAL A 77 4.82 -9.25 5.78
CA VAL A 77 5.00 -7.85 5.42
C VAL A 77 4.06 -6.92 6.17
N SER A 78 4.44 -5.67 6.23
CA SER A 78 3.56 -4.56 6.62
C SER A 78 3.51 -3.54 5.50
N LEU A 79 2.34 -2.94 5.28
CA LEU A 79 2.18 -1.82 4.36
C LEU A 79 1.51 -0.67 5.10
N LEU A 80 2.15 0.48 5.10
CA LEU A 80 1.59 1.72 5.64
C LEU A 80 1.13 2.62 4.49
N VAL A 81 -0.14 3.01 4.52
CA VAL A 81 -0.67 4.09 3.69
C VAL A 81 -0.99 5.26 4.59
N TYR A 82 -0.38 6.39 4.34
CA TYR A 82 -0.44 7.57 5.19
C TYR A 82 -0.78 8.80 4.36
N PHE A 83 -1.76 9.55 4.83
CA PHE A 83 -2.15 10.83 4.24
C PHE A 83 -2.19 11.92 5.29
N ARG A 84 -1.61 13.06 4.97
CA ARG A 84 -1.51 14.21 5.85
C ARG A 84 -1.96 15.48 5.12
N GLU A 85 -2.93 16.19 5.69
CA GLU A 85 -3.34 17.50 5.20
C GLU A 85 -2.72 18.66 5.97
N GLY A 86 -2.18 18.39 7.17
CA GLY A 86 -1.53 19.40 8.03
C GLY A 86 -0.88 18.75 9.25
N MET A 87 -0.36 19.57 10.16
CA MET A 87 0.31 19.04 11.37
C MET A 87 -0.65 18.21 12.24
N ASN A 88 -1.90 18.65 12.34
CA ASN A 88 -2.89 18.08 13.23
C ASN A 88 -3.98 17.29 12.50
N TRP A 89 -3.82 17.08 11.21
CA TRP A 89 -4.81 16.34 10.44
C TRP A 89 -4.14 15.30 9.54
N TRP A 90 -4.25 14.05 9.94
CA TRP A 90 -3.71 12.91 9.21
C TRP A 90 -4.57 11.66 9.38
N ARG A 91 -4.42 10.77 8.44
CA ARG A 91 -5.02 9.43 8.44
C ARG A 91 -3.98 8.41 8.04
N SER A 92 -4.03 7.23 8.64
CA SER A 92 -3.15 6.13 8.29
C SER A 92 -3.87 4.79 8.35
N VAL A 93 -3.46 3.88 7.49
CA VAL A 93 -3.82 2.46 7.55
C VAL A 93 -2.54 1.65 7.54
N LEU A 94 -2.38 0.82 8.57
CA LEU A 94 -1.31 -0.16 8.64
C LEU A 94 -1.90 -1.54 8.35
N ILE A 95 -1.39 -2.17 7.31
CA ILE A 95 -1.77 -3.53 6.90
C ILE A 95 -0.67 -4.49 7.34
N HIS A 96 -1.05 -5.62 7.91
CA HIS A 96 -0.20 -6.80 8.04
C HIS A 96 -0.72 -7.87 7.08
N GLY A 97 0.18 -8.47 6.33
CA GLY A 97 -0.20 -9.45 5.32
C GLY A 97 0.94 -10.36 4.90
N VAL A 98 0.63 -11.18 3.90
CA VAL A 98 1.53 -12.19 3.38
C VAL A 98 1.77 -11.94 1.89
N PHE A 99 3.06 -11.87 1.52
CA PHE A 99 3.49 -11.79 0.14
C PHE A 99 3.21 -13.10 -0.60
N GLU A 100 2.62 -12.98 -1.78
CA GLU A 100 2.43 -14.10 -2.72
C GLU A 100 2.86 -13.65 -4.12
N GLU A 101 3.84 -14.34 -4.69
CA GLU A 101 4.24 -14.12 -6.07
C GLU A 101 3.21 -14.73 -7.03
N LEU A 102 2.84 -13.97 -8.05
CA LEU A 102 1.91 -14.40 -9.08
C LEU A 102 2.66 -14.80 -10.34
N HIS A 103 2.14 -15.83 -11.04
CA HIS A 103 2.80 -16.41 -12.19
C HIS A 103 1.88 -16.50 -13.40
N GLN A 104 2.48 -16.50 -14.60
CA GLN A 104 1.81 -16.75 -15.88
C GLN A 104 0.56 -15.87 -16.10
N LEU A 105 -0.59 -16.48 -16.34
CA LEU A 105 -1.84 -15.76 -16.62
C LEU A 105 -2.31 -14.91 -15.43
N ASP A 106 -2.14 -15.40 -14.21
CA ASP A 106 -2.48 -14.65 -13.02
C ASP A 106 -1.63 -13.38 -12.89
N ALA A 107 -0.34 -13.47 -13.16
CA ALA A 107 0.55 -12.31 -13.16
C ALA A 107 0.11 -11.28 -14.20
N LYS A 108 -0.20 -11.69 -15.42
CA LYS A 108 -0.68 -10.80 -16.49
C LYS A 108 -2.02 -10.13 -16.13
N PHE A 109 -2.96 -10.92 -15.62
CA PHE A 109 -4.27 -10.42 -15.20
C PHE A 109 -4.16 -9.36 -14.09
N HIS A 110 -3.39 -9.64 -13.06
CA HIS A 110 -3.22 -8.72 -11.93
C HIS A 110 -2.38 -7.50 -12.28
N LEU A 111 -1.38 -7.64 -13.15
CA LEU A 111 -0.62 -6.50 -13.66
C LEU A 111 -1.53 -5.53 -14.43
N LYS A 112 -2.45 -6.05 -15.24
CA LYS A 112 -3.44 -5.24 -15.94
C LYS A 112 -4.37 -4.52 -14.97
N LYS A 113 -4.91 -5.21 -13.97
CA LYS A 113 -5.73 -4.60 -12.89
C LYS A 113 -4.98 -3.50 -12.16
N PHE A 114 -3.72 -3.75 -11.83
CA PHE A 114 -2.83 -2.76 -11.22
C PHE A 114 -2.69 -1.50 -12.07
N CYS A 115 -2.35 -1.65 -13.34
CA CYS A 115 -2.18 -0.51 -14.25
C CYS A 115 -3.46 0.32 -14.39
N GLU A 116 -4.60 -0.35 -14.59
CA GLU A 116 -5.91 0.32 -14.70
C GLU A 116 -6.30 1.03 -13.39
N GLY A 117 -6.08 0.38 -12.26
CA GLY A 117 -6.41 0.93 -10.95
C GLY A 117 -5.54 2.13 -10.57
N VAL A 118 -4.23 2.06 -10.76
CA VAL A 118 -3.31 3.17 -10.51
C VAL A 118 -3.64 4.36 -11.43
N ARG A 119 -3.92 4.10 -12.69
CA ARG A 119 -4.33 5.14 -13.65
C ARG A 119 -5.57 5.88 -13.19
N LYS A 120 -6.58 5.18 -12.69
CA LYS A 120 -7.80 5.78 -12.14
C LYS A 120 -7.53 6.68 -10.94
N VAL A 121 -6.68 6.24 -10.01
CA VAL A 121 -6.30 7.02 -8.83
C VAL A 121 -5.57 8.29 -9.25
N LEU A 122 -4.58 8.19 -10.11
CA LEU A 122 -3.81 9.34 -10.59
C LEU A 122 -4.69 10.34 -11.35
N LYS A 123 -5.61 9.86 -12.18
CA LYS A 123 -6.56 10.71 -12.89
C LYS A 123 -7.46 11.50 -11.94
N LYS A 124 -7.95 10.89 -10.88
CA LYS A 124 -8.74 11.58 -9.84
C LYS A 124 -7.93 12.64 -9.08
N GLN A 125 -6.62 12.43 -8.95
CA GLN A 125 -5.71 13.38 -8.34
C GLN A 125 -5.27 14.50 -9.30
N GLY A 126 -5.74 14.50 -10.56
CA GLY A 126 -5.36 15.48 -11.57
C GLY A 126 -3.95 15.29 -12.12
N VAL A 127 -3.33 14.15 -11.90
CA VAL A 127 -2.03 13.79 -12.45
C VAL A 127 -2.23 13.22 -13.85
N GLU A 128 -1.59 13.84 -14.84
CA GLU A 128 -1.58 13.33 -16.22
C GLU A 128 -0.83 12.00 -16.30
N GLU A 129 -1.13 11.20 -17.33
CA GLU A 129 -0.43 9.94 -17.60
C GLU A 129 1.08 10.17 -17.63
N THR A 130 1.75 9.67 -16.59
CA THR A 130 3.19 9.79 -16.50
C THR A 130 3.87 8.73 -17.36
N GLN A 131 5.07 9.02 -17.80
CA GLN A 131 5.98 8.09 -18.48
C GLN A 131 6.05 6.72 -17.76
N PHE A 132 5.88 6.71 -16.48
CA PHE A 132 5.79 5.56 -15.58
C PHE A 132 4.67 4.55 -16.00
N ILE A 133 3.47 5.02 -16.35
CA ILE A 133 2.37 4.13 -16.79
C ILE A 133 2.65 3.59 -18.20
N ASN A 134 3.28 4.38 -19.07
CA ASN A 134 3.67 3.94 -20.39
C ASN A 134 4.78 2.89 -20.36
N GLU A 135 5.70 2.96 -19.41
CA GLU A 135 6.73 1.94 -19.18
C GLU A 135 6.12 0.60 -18.78
N PHE A 136 5.02 0.60 -18.02
CA PHE A 136 4.30 -0.62 -17.68
C PHE A 136 3.63 -1.28 -18.85
N SER A 137 2.94 -0.50 -19.67
CA SER A 137 2.25 -1.00 -20.85
C SER A 137 3.22 -1.63 -21.84
N SER A 138 4.46 -1.12 -21.92
CA SER A 138 5.51 -1.67 -22.79
C SER A 138 6.13 -2.96 -22.22
N LYS A 139 6.22 -3.10 -20.90
CA LYS A 139 6.79 -4.29 -20.24
C LYS A 139 5.85 -5.48 -20.23
N SER A 140 4.54 -5.27 -20.31
CA SER A 140 3.55 -6.37 -20.34
C SER A 140 3.64 -7.26 -21.58
N GLY A 141 4.38 -6.84 -22.62
CA GLY A 141 4.62 -7.60 -23.85
C GLY A 141 6.06 -8.09 -24.03
N SER A 142 6.99 -7.78 -23.13
CA SER A 142 8.40 -8.16 -23.22
C SER A 142 8.70 -9.49 -22.54
N GLN A 143 9.83 -10.13 -22.95
CA GLN A 143 10.31 -11.37 -22.30
C GLN A 143 10.74 -11.15 -20.84
N ASP A 144 11.00 -9.91 -20.45
CA ASP A 144 11.35 -9.51 -19.09
C ASP A 144 10.12 -9.04 -18.32
N MET A 145 9.18 -9.94 -18.08
CA MET A 145 8.06 -9.62 -17.19
C MET A 145 8.53 -9.27 -15.79
N PRO A 146 8.05 -8.15 -15.22
CA PRO A 146 8.33 -7.85 -13.83
C PRO A 146 7.74 -8.94 -12.92
N VAL A 147 8.27 -9.04 -11.71
CA VAL A 147 7.69 -9.86 -10.65
C VAL A 147 6.40 -9.20 -10.20
N VAL A 148 5.27 -9.82 -10.49
CA VAL A 148 3.95 -9.38 -10.03
C VAL A 148 3.62 -10.13 -8.76
N TYR A 149 3.18 -9.42 -7.75
CA TYR A 149 2.83 -10.01 -6.47
C TYR A 149 1.59 -9.38 -5.88
N ARG A 150 0.96 -10.12 -4.98
CA ARG A 150 -0.06 -9.59 -4.10
C ARG A 150 0.36 -9.75 -2.64
N ILE A 151 -0.14 -8.86 -1.82
CA ILE A 151 -0.11 -8.99 -0.37
C ILE A 151 -1.53 -9.37 0.04
N ARG A 152 -1.70 -10.58 0.53
CA ARG A 152 -2.97 -11.00 1.10
C ARG A 152 -3.11 -10.38 2.49
N ILE A 153 -4.14 -9.55 2.66
CA ILE A 153 -4.37 -8.82 3.90
C ILE A 153 -4.85 -9.78 4.98
N GLN A 154 -4.14 -9.82 6.12
CA GLN A 154 -4.53 -10.58 7.30
C GLN A 154 -5.27 -9.71 8.31
N GLU A 155 -4.77 -8.49 8.52
CA GLU A 155 -5.38 -7.51 9.41
C GLU A 155 -5.00 -6.09 9.00
N TRP A 156 -5.78 -5.12 9.43
CA TRP A 156 -5.44 -3.70 9.33
C TRP A 156 -5.74 -2.94 10.61
N THR A 157 -5.03 -1.84 10.78
CA THR A 157 -5.29 -0.85 11.83
C THR A 157 -5.38 0.53 11.17
N GLY A 158 -6.53 1.16 11.28
CA GLY A 158 -6.75 2.52 10.77
C GLY A 158 -6.78 3.53 11.90
N LYS A 159 -6.02 4.60 11.79
CA LYS A 159 -5.95 5.69 12.77
C LYS A 159 -6.09 7.04 12.08
N CYS A 160 -6.67 7.99 12.80
CA CYS A 160 -6.72 9.38 12.35
C CYS A 160 -6.52 10.34 13.51
N ARG A 161 -5.99 11.50 13.18
CA ARG A 161 -5.98 12.68 14.05
C ARG A 161 -6.64 13.83 13.31
N LYS A 162 -7.56 14.46 13.98
CA LYS A 162 -8.22 15.67 13.50
C LYS A 162 -8.45 16.60 14.70
N VAL A 163 -7.83 17.76 14.65
CA VAL A 163 -8.00 18.85 15.64
C VAL A 163 -8.52 20.07 14.93
#